data_c6cdc91a16ba35bde9ef78e6dd5e2ae4
#
_entry.id   c6cdc91a16ba35bde9ef78e6dd5e2ae4
#
_cell.length_a   1.000
_cell.length_b   1.000
_cell.length_c   1.000
_cell.angle_alpha   90.00
_cell.angle_beta   90.00
_cell.angle_gamma   90.00
#
_symmetry.space_group_name_H-M   'P 1'
#
loop_
_entity.id
_entity.type
_entity.pdbx_description
1 polymer ?
#
loop_
_entity_poly.entity_id
_entity_poly.type
_entity_poly.pdbx_seq_one_letter_code
_entity_poly.pdbx_strand_id
1 'polypeptide(L)'
;MRKIFLMAFVALGMSAMAQHVTPLNIQLAELKLDSLRTLYISEPTMYRASLEVVAQNMAKSAEEIKAAKAELKVEQSHAKEMGNSLKGATKMANSLKKLYAKEEGELKSMQKVVEKQQKTLGKQKELSQDNKDSYNKFLEKQQKELGYSLRDVADRQRAIADLESTIQNSQTGLQTYNQELQQKATELATIEATYKERLATLKAEQKTAKSMQ
;
A
#
# COMPACT_ATOMS: atom_id res chain seq x y z
N MET A 1 18.27 17.72 2.62
CA MET A 1 16.90 18.21 2.87
C MET A 1 15.91 17.81 1.76
N ARG A 2 16.08 18.17 0.47
CA ARG A 2 15.11 17.85 -0.60
C ARG A 2 14.71 16.36 -0.73
N LYS A 3 15.65 15.40 -0.58
CA LYS A 3 15.37 13.96 -0.73
C LYS A 3 14.59 13.37 0.45
N ILE A 4 14.77 13.86 1.67
CA ILE A 4 14.01 13.43 2.86
C ILE A 4 12.57 13.98 2.78
N PHE A 5 12.38 15.20 2.29
CA PHE A 5 11.06 15.78 2.06
C PHE A 5 10.27 15.01 0.99
N LEU A 6 10.93 14.56 -0.09
CA LEU A 6 10.27 13.75 -1.12
C LEU A 6 9.80 12.38 -0.59
N MET A 7 10.56 11.79 0.36
CA MET A 7 10.17 10.53 1.01
C MET A 7 9.03 10.69 2.00
N ALA A 8 9.01 11.78 2.79
CA ALA A 8 7.89 12.10 3.66
C ALA A 8 6.59 12.27 2.85
N PHE A 9 6.68 12.84 1.64
CA PHE A 9 5.54 12.99 0.72
C PHE A 9 5.04 11.65 0.17
N VAL A 10 5.93 10.71 -0.16
CA VAL A 10 5.56 9.36 -0.60
C VAL A 10 4.95 8.57 0.57
N ALA A 11 5.52 8.66 1.77
CA ALA A 11 4.99 7.99 2.95
C ALA A 11 3.65 8.58 3.43
N LEU A 12 3.47 9.91 3.39
CA LEU A 12 2.21 10.60 3.71
C LEU A 12 1.14 10.32 2.66
N GLY A 13 1.48 10.26 1.38
CA GLY A 13 0.57 9.84 0.31
C GLY A 13 0.10 8.40 0.48
N MET A 14 0.94 7.52 1.05
CA MET A 14 0.60 6.12 1.32
C MET A 14 -0.23 5.94 2.60
N SER A 15 -0.06 6.78 3.62
CA SER A 15 -0.88 6.74 4.86
C SER A 15 -2.32 7.21 4.62
N ALA A 16 -2.53 8.12 3.66
CA ALA A 16 -3.88 8.57 3.27
C ALA A 16 -4.63 7.54 2.41
N MET A 17 -3.95 6.49 1.98
CA MET A 17 -4.52 5.40 1.17
C MET A 17 -4.84 4.15 2.01
N ALA A 18 -5.41 4.29 3.19
CA ALA A 18 -6.24 3.23 3.77
C ALA A 18 -7.53 3.17 2.94
N GLN A 19 -7.40 2.82 1.65
CA GLN A 19 -8.54 2.56 0.81
C GLN A 19 -9.17 1.26 1.30
N HIS A 20 -10.40 1.37 1.79
CA HIS A 20 -11.22 0.20 2.02
C HIS A 20 -11.59 -0.38 0.65
N VAL A 21 -11.56 -1.70 0.55
CA VAL A 21 -12.08 -2.41 -0.63
C VAL A 21 -13.56 -2.06 -0.78
N THR A 22 -13.97 -1.62 -1.97
CA THR A 22 -15.37 -1.33 -2.25
C THR A 22 -16.21 -2.61 -2.06
N PRO A 23 -17.24 -2.60 -1.20
CA PRO A 23 -18.04 -3.80 -0.97
C PRO A 23 -18.81 -4.20 -2.24
N LEU A 24 -19.03 -5.50 -2.42
CA LEU A 24 -19.85 -6.01 -3.50
C LEU A 24 -21.32 -5.67 -3.22
N ASN A 25 -21.96 -4.99 -4.16
CA ASN A 25 -23.39 -4.70 -4.12
C ASN A 25 -24.08 -5.33 -5.35
N ILE A 26 -24.06 -6.68 -5.41
CA ILE A 26 -24.66 -7.42 -6.52
C ILE A 26 -25.90 -8.16 -5.99
N GLN A 27 -27.07 -7.80 -6.48
CA GLN A 27 -28.30 -8.50 -6.20
C GLN A 27 -28.61 -9.45 -7.35
N LEU A 28 -28.37 -10.75 -7.13
CA LEU A 28 -28.76 -11.77 -8.11
C LEU A 28 -30.27 -11.85 -8.20
N ALA A 29 -30.80 -11.81 -9.41
CA ALA A 29 -32.23 -12.02 -9.66
C ALA A 29 -32.71 -13.35 -9.03
N GLU A 30 -33.76 -13.27 -8.22
CA GLU A 30 -34.38 -14.44 -7.63
C GLU A 30 -35.12 -15.25 -8.71
N LEU A 31 -34.87 -16.56 -8.76
CA LEU A 31 -35.63 -17.51 -9.56
C LEU A 31 -36.69 -18.15 -8.65
N LYS A 32 -37.88 -17.57 -8.62
CA LYS A 32 -39.02 -18.16 -7.91
C LYS A 32 -39.69 -19.23 -8.79
N LEU A 33 -38.98 -20.34 -9.02
CA LEU A 33 -39.42 -21.40 -9.94
C LEU A 33 -40.76 -22.02 -9.54
N ASP A 34 -41.01 -22.21 -8.26
CA ASP A 34 -42.26 -22.82 -7.80
C ASP A 34 -43.46 -21.91 -8.10
N SER A 35 -43.32 -20.60 -7.92
CA SER A 35 -44.35 -19.63 -8.31
C SER A 35 -44.55 -19.54 -9.83
N LEU A 36 -43.46 -19.72 -10.61
CA LEU A 36 -43.54 -19.73 -12.06
C LEU A 36 -44.19 -21.02 -12.59
N ARG A 37 -43.91 -22.16 -11.97
CA ARG A 37 -44.48 -23.46 -12.36
C ARG A 37 -45.98 -23.55 -12.12
N THR A 38 -46.52 -22.84 -11.14
CA THR A 38 -47.98 -22.76 -10.97
C THR A 38 -48.67 -22.05 -12.13
N LEU A 39 -48.03 -21.07 -12.76
CA LEU A 39 -48.51 -20.37 -13.95
C LEU A 39 -48.42 -21.22 -15.23
N TYR A 40 -47.55 -22.22 -15.24
CA TYR A 40 -47.26 -23.06 -16.38
C TYR A 40 -48.52 -23.77 -16.93
N ILE A 41 -49.37 -24.28 -16.04
CA ILE A 41 -50.60 -25.05 -16.40
C ILE A 41 -51.78 -24.10 -16.59
N SER A 42 -51.91 -23.06 -15.73
CA SER A 42 -53.09 -22.21 -15.71
C SER A 42 -53.01 -21.04 -16.73
N GLU A 43 -51.83 -20.47 -16.94
CA GLU A 43 -51.65 -19.24 -17.75
C GLU A 43 -50.30 -19.27 -18.54
N PRO A 44 -50.22 -20.05 -19.64
CA PRO A 44 -48.96 -20.24 -20.39
C PRO A 44 -48.34 -18.94 -20.94
N THR A 45 -49.19 -17.96 -21.29
CA THR A 45 -48.73 -16.65 -21.78
C THR A 45 -48.07 -15.82 -20.69
N MET A 46 -48.64 -15.81 -19.49
CA MET A 46 -48.04 -15.14 -18.32
C MET A 46 -46.75 -15.82 -17.87
N TYR A 47 -46.69 -17.16 -17.96
CA TYR A 47 -45.47 -17.90 -17.68
C TYR A 47 -44.31 -17.46 -18.59
N ARG A 48 -44.54 -17.36 -19.92
CA ARG A 48 -43.52 -16.87 -20.87
C ARG A 48 -43.09 -15.43 -20.59
N ALA A 49 -44.05 -14.53 -20.37
CA ALA A 49 -43.76 -13.14 -20.03
C ALA A 49 -42.93 -13.02 -18.74
N SER A 50 -43.23 -13.85 -17.74
CA SER A 50 -42.46 -13.89 -16.49
C SER A 50 -41.03 -14.40 -16.69
N LEU A 51 -40.80 -15.39 -17.55
CA LEU A 51 -39.47 -15.87 -17.92
C LEU A 51 -38.64 -14.79 -18.64
N GLU A 52 -39.28 -13.95 -19.48
CA GLU A 52 -38.60 -12.83 -20.14
C GLU A 52 -38.15 -11.77 -19.14
N VAL A 53 -38.99 -11.41 -18.17
CA VAL A 53 -38.64 -10.48 -17.09
C VAL A 53 -37.46 -11.02 -16.27
N VAL A 54 -37.48 -12.31 -15.92
CA VAL A 54 -36.36 -12.95 -15.22
C VAL A 54 -35.12 -12.94 -16.08
N ALA A 55 -35.19 -13.17 -17.38
CA ALA A 55 -34.06 -13.11 -18.30
C ALA A 55 -33.45 -11.71 -18.35
N GLN A 56 -34.27 -10.65 -18.40
CA GLN A 56 -33.79 -9.26 -18.36
C GLN A 56 -33.10 -8.94 -17.05
N ASN A 57 -33.63 -9.37 -15.91
CA ASN A 57 -33.00 -9.18 -14.61
C ASN A 57 -31.68 -9.97 -14.49
N MET A 58 -31.62 -11.18 -15.04
CA MET A 58 -30.38 -11.94 -15.12
C MET A 58 -29.33 -11.26 -16.01
N ALA A 59 -29.73 -10.60 -17.09
CA ALA A 59 -28.83 -9.82 -17.92
C ALA A 59 -28.21 -8.61 -17.15
N LYS A 60 -29.02 -7.93 -16.33
CA LYS A 60 -28.53 -6.88 -15.44
C LYS A 60 -27.50 -7.41 -14.43
N SER A 61 -27.82 -8.54 -13.78
CA SER A 61 -26.86 -9.18 -12.86
C SER A 61 -25.54 -9.59 -13.57
N ALA A 62 -25.59 -9.97 -14.86
CA ALA A 62 -24.38 -10.25 -15.63
C ALA A 62 -23.49 -9.01 -15.80
N GLU A 63 -24.10 -7.85 -16.10
CA GLU A 63 -23.35 -6.59 -16.24
C GLU A 63 -22.77 -6.14 -14.89
N GLU A 64 -23.50 -6.29 -13.79
CA GLU A 64 -23.00 -6.00 -12.45
C GLU A 64 -21.80 -6.89 -12.08
N ILE A 65 -21.85 -8.19 -12.35
CA ILE A 65 -20.74 -9.13 -12.15
C ILE A 65 -19.53 -8.72 -13.00
N LYS A 66 -19.75 -8.32 -14.26
CA LYS A 66 -18.69 -7.88 -15.15
C LYS A 66 -18.04 -6.58 -14.66
N ALA A 67 -18.84 -5.63 -14.20
CA ALA A 67 -18.35 -4.37 -13.63
C ALA A 67 -17.52 -4.63 -12.36
N ALA A 68 -18.02 -5.45 -11.44
CA ALA A 68 -17.31 -5.81 -10.22
C ALA A 68 -15.97 -6.53 -10.48
N LYS A 69 -15.91 -7.39 -11.52
CA LYS A 69 -14.65 -8.01 -11.95
C LYS A 69 -13.64 -6.98 -12.49
N ALA A 70 -14.11 -6.00 -13.24
CA ALA A 70 -13.24 -4.94 -13.74
C ALA A 70 -12.68 -4.09 -12.60
N GLU A 71 -13.54 -3.72 -11.66
CA GLU A 71 -13.16 -2.98 -10.45
C GLU A 71 -12.14 -3.74 -9.60
N LEU A 72 -12.39 -5.03 -9.33
CA LEU A 72 -11.46 -5.89 -8.59
C LEU A 72 -10.07 -5.94 -9.24
N LYS A 73 -9.99 -5.98 -10.57
CA LYS A 73 -8.70 -5.94 -11.29
C LYS A 73 -7.97 -4.61 -11.08
N VAL A 74 -8.69 -3.50 -11.07
CA VAL A 74 -8.11 -2.18 -10.81
C VAL A 74 -7.57 -2.12 -9.39
N GLU A 75 -8.35 -2.53 -8.40
CA GLU A 75 -7.94 -2.59 -7.00
C GLU A 75 -6.70 -3.49 -6.79
N GLN A 76 -6.66 -4.67 -7.43
CA GLN A 76 -5.49 -5.56 -7.41
C GLN A 76 -4.24 -4.94 -8.05
N SER A 77 -4.41 -4.16 -9.14
CA SER A 77 -3.30 -3.44 -9.76
C SER A 77 -2.75 -2.36 -8.82
N HIS A 78 -3.62 -1.60 -8.16
CA HIS A 78 -3.24 -0.60 -7.17
C HIS A 78 -2.48 -1.25 -5.99
N ALA A 79 -2.97 -2.36 -5.45
CA ALA A 79 -2.28 -3.09 -4.39
C ALA A 79 -0.85 -3.51 -4.79
N LYS A 80 -0.68 -3.97 -6.03
CA LYS A 80 0.63 -4.32 -6.59
C LYS A 80 1.55 -3.11 -6.71
N GLU A 81 1.04 -1.98 -7.19
CA GLU A 81 1.80 -0.72 -7.31
C GLU A 81 2.23 -0.20 -5.94
N MET A 82 1.33 -0.22 -4.95
CA MET A 82 1.64 0.10 -3.56
C MET A 82 2.76 -0.79 -3.01
N GLY A 83 2.68 -2.09 -3.25
CA GLY A 83 3.71 -3.05 -2.84
C GLY A 83 5.08 -2.76 -3.47
N ASN A 84 5.12 -2.37 -4.74
CA ASN A 84 6.36 -2.00 -5.42
C ASN A 84 6.94 -0.68 -4.85
N SER A 85 6.10 0.29 -4.59
CA SER A 85 6.49 1.57 -3.99
C SER A 85 7.05 1.38 -2.59
N LEU A 86 6.42 0.54 -1.76
CA LEU A 86 6.91 0.20 -0.42
C LEU A 86 8.27 -0.51 -0.46
N LYS A 87 8.47 -1.44 -1.40
CA LYS A 87 9.78 -2.08 -1.61
C LYS A 87 10.85 -1.05 -1.99
N GLY A 88 10.51 -0.09 -2.85
CA GLY A 88 11.39 1.02 -3.21
C GLY A 88 11.76 1.89 -2.01
N ALA A 89 10.78 2.30 -1.22
CA ALA A 89 10.96 3.09 0.00
C ALA A 89 11.85 2.36 1.02
N THR A 90 11.61 1.06 1.24
CA THR A 90 12.42 0.22 2.13
C THR A 90 13.90 0.17 1.70
N LYS A 91 14.14 -0.06 0.39
CA LYS A 91 15.52 -0.08 -0.15
C LYS A 91 16.22 1.26 0.07
N MET A 92 15.51 2.36 -0.14
CA MET A 92 16.06 3.70 0.00
C MET A 92 16.34 4.05 1.48
N ALA A 93 15.41 3.72 2.41
CA ALA A 93 15.62 3.87 3.85
C ALA A 93 16.88 3.12 4.30
N ASN A 94 17.03 1.86 3.89
CA ASN A 94 18.19 1.04 4.20
C ASN A 94 19.51 1.62 3.63
N SER A 95 19.47 2.20 2.44
CA SER A 95 20.65 2.84 1.82
C SER A 95 21.06 4.10 2.57
N LEU A 96 20.09 4.94 2.98
CA LEU A 96 20.34 6.13 3.76
C LEU A 96 20.85 5.80 5.17
N LYS A 97 20.31 4.78 5.80
CA LYS A 97 20.77 4.30 7.11
C LYS A 97 22.24 3.92 7.08
N LYS A 98 22.67 3.18 6.04
CA LYS A 98 24.09 2.82 5.85
C LYS A 98 24.96 4.05 5.59
N LEU A 99 24.47 4.99 4.76
CA LEU A 99 25.19 6.22 4.45
C LEU A 99 25.45 7.06 5.71
N TYR A 100 24.42 7.29 6.52
CA TYR A 100 24.56 8.11 7.73
C TYR A 100 25.32 7.40 8.85
N ALA A 101 25.27 6.08 8.94
CA ALA A 101 26.12 5.33 9.85
C ALA A 101 27.62 5.47 9.47
N LYS A 102 27.93 5.49 8.16
CA LYS A 102 29.29 5.74 7.68
C LYS A 102 29.74 7.17 7.96
N GLU A 103 28.89 8.16 7.66
CA GLU A 103 29.17 9.59 7.92
C GLU A 103 29.42 9.83 9.42
N GLU A 104 28.61 9.24 10.29
CA GLU A 104 28.81 9.29 11.74
C GLU A 104 30.16 8.73 12.16
N GLY A 105 30.55 7.57 11.59
CA GLY A 105 31.85 6.94 11.86
C GLY A 105 33.02 7.83 11.44
N GLU A 106 32.93 8.45 10.27
CA GLU A 106 33.94 9.40 9.76
C GLU A 106 34.06 10.64 10.67
N LEU A 107 32.93 11.25 11.05
CA LEU A 107 32.90 12.40 11.94
C LEU A 107 33.48 12.08 13.33
N LYS A 108 33.15 10.93 13.92
CA LYS A 108 33.75 10.46 15.18
C LYS A 108 35.25 10.22 15.06
N SER A 109 35.72 9.77 13.92
CA SER A 109 37.16 9.60 13.66
C SER A 109 37.86 10.93 13.58
N MET A 110 37.27 11.92 12.90
CA MET A 110 37.80 13.30 12.85
C MET A 110 37.83 13.94 14.23
N GLN A 111 36.80 13.74 15.05
CA GLN A 111 36.78 14.23 16.44
C GLN A 111 37.95 13.70 17.26
N LYS A 112 38.22 12.38 17.15
CA LYS A 112 39.40 11.78 17.83
C LYS A 112 40.72 12.35 17.35
N VAL A 113 40.83 12.70 16.05
CA VAL A 113 42.03 13.35 15.51
C VAL A 113 42.23 14.75 16.13
N VAL A 114 41.17 15.55 16.18
CA VAL A 114 41.20 16.90 16.80
C VAL A 114 41.58 16.80 18.28
N GLU A 115 40.98 15.89 19.03
CA GLU A 115 41.31 15.64 20.45
C GLU A 115 42.79 15.23 20.63
N LYS A 116 43.32 14.38 19.73
CA LYS A 116 44.72 13.99 19.74
C LYS A 116 45.65 15.17 19.45
N GLN A 117 45.30 16.02 18.50
CA GLN A 117 46.04 17.23 18.17
C GLN A 117 46.10 18.20 19.35
N GLN A 118 44.97 18.42 20.05
CA GLN A 118 44.91 19.25 21.27
C GLN A 118 45.86 18.71 22.36
N LYS A 119 45.84 17.42 22.62
CA LYS A 119 46.75 16.77 23.60
C LYS A 119 48.23 16.91 23.21
N THR A 120 48.53 16.80 21.91
CA THR A 120 49.90 16.92 21.40
C THR A 120 50.39 18.36 21.49
N LEU A 121 49.55 19.34 21.17
CA LEU A 121 49.85 20.75 21.26
C LEU A 121 50.27 21.17 22.70
N GLY A 122 49.54 20.67 23.70
CA GLY A 122 49.86 20.91 25.11
C GLY A 122 51.26 20.40 25.54
N LYS A 123 51.79 19.40 24.83
CA LYS A 123 53.13 18.82 25.11
C LYS A 123 54.29 19.47 24.37
N GLN A 124 54.04 20.32 23.36
CA GLN A 124 55.07 20.98 22.57
C GLN A 124 55.67 22.16 23.36
N LYS A 125 56.96 22.02 23.73
CA LYS A 125 57.67 23.04 24.51
C LYS A 125 58.25 24.17 23.67
N GLU A 126 58.46 23.91 22.36
CA GLU A 126 59.16 24.86 21.45
C GLU A 126 58.24 25.93 20.85
N LEU A 127 56.92 25.79 20.94
CA LEU A 127 55.95 26.77 20.45
C LEU A 127 55.76 27.90 21.47
N SER A 128 55.72 29.16 20.98
CA SER A 128 55.33 30.30 21.81
C SER A 128 53.89 30.16 22.33
N GLN A 129 53.60 30.80 23.47
CA GLN A 129 52.26 30.71 24.08
C GLN A 129 51.19 31.27 23.14
N ASP A 130 51.42 32.38 22.46
CA ASP A 130 50.48 33.00 21.52
C ASP A 130 50.11 32.06 20.36
N ASN A 131 51.12 31.33 19.86
CA ASN A 131 50.89 30.34 18.80
C ASN A 131 50.06 29.14 19.31
N LYS A 132 50.31 28.67 20.53
CA LYS A 132 49.53 27.63 21.16
C LYS A 132 48.05 28.05 21.35
N ASP A 133 47.85 29.27 21.84
CA ASP A 133 46.52 29.81 22.08
C ASP A 133 45.73 29.98 20.77
N SER A 134 46.39 30.48 19.73
CA SER A 134 45.79 30.61 18.40
C SER A 134 45.38 29.24 17.80
N TYR A 135 46.27 28.24 17.96
CA TYR A 135 45.98 26.89 17.45
C TYR A 135 44.91 26.16 18.28
N ASN A 136 44.90 26.37 19.60
CA ASN A 136 43.84 25.86 20.46
C ASN A 136 42.47 26.43 20.06
N LYS A 137 42.37 27.75 19.85
CA LYS A 137 41.11 28.37 19.37
C LYS A 137 40.63 27.78 18.03
N PHE A 138 41.58 27.51 17.14
CA PHE A 138 41.24 26.84 15.87
C PHE A 138 40.68 25.41 16.08
N LEU A 139 41.35 24.61 16.92
CA LEU A 139 40.89 23.24 17.23
C LEU A 139 39.56 23.23 17.98
N GLU A 140 39.31 24.15 18.90
CA GLU A 140 38.02 24.32 19.57
C GLU A 140 36.91 24.66 18.59
N LYS A 141 37.17 25.52 17.59
CA LYS A 141 36.22 25.82 16.53
C LYS A 141 35.91 24.58 15.71
N GLN A 142 36.92 23.81 15.29
CA GLN A 142 36.71 22.54 14.58
C GLN A 142 35.90 21.53 15.40
N GLN A 143 36.22 21.41 16.69
CA GLN A 143 35.47 20.50 17.58
C GLN A 143 34.01 20.89 17.70
N LYS A 144 33.71 22.20 17.76
CA LYS A 144 32.35 22.73 17.77
C LYS A 144 31.59 22.42 16.46
N GLU A 145 32.25 22.63 15.32
CA GLU A 145 31.69 22.33 13.99
C GLU A 145 31.41 20.83 13.81
N LEU A 146 32.34 19.96 14.24
CA LEU A 146 32.14 18.52 14.27
C LEU A 146 30.96 18.12 15.18
N GLY A 147 30.80 18.77 16.32
CA GLY A 147 29.67 18.57 17.22
C GLY A 147 28.33 18.91 16.57
N TYR A 148 28.25 19.97 15.78
CA TYR A 148 27.08 20.33 15.02
C TYR A 148 26.78 19.29 13.92
N SER A 149 27.81 18.87 13.18
CA SER A 149 27.66 17.85 12.13
C SER A 149 27.18 16.50 12.71
N LEU A 150 27.70 16.08 13.85
CA LEU A 150 27.26 14.87 14.54
C LEU A 150 25.78 14.95 14.98
N ARG A 151 25.33 16.11 15.45
CA ARG A 151 23.91 16.32 15.80
C ARG A 151 23.03 16.24 14.55
N ASP A 152 23.43 16.88 13.45
CA ASP A 152 22.67 16.83 12.19
C ASP A 152 22.55 15.38 11.66
N VAL A 153 23.64 14.59 11.74
CA VAL A 153 23.58 13.16 11.39
C VAL A 153 22.64 12.39 12.31
N ALA A 154 22.68 12.64 13.62
CA ALA A 154 21.77 11.98 14.57
C ALA A 154 20.30 12.32 14.30
N ASP A 155 20.00 13.58 13.96
CA ASP A 155 18.63 13.99 13.62
C ASP A 155 18.16 13.34 12.31
N ARG A 156 19.04 13.18 11.32
CA ARG A 156 18.74 12.43 10.09
C ARG A 156 18.52 10.96 10.35
N GLN A 157 19.27 10.35 11.25
CA GLN A 157 19.07 8.94 11.66
C GLN A 157 17.72 8.74 12.35
N ARG A 158 17.28 9.68 13.19
CA ARG A 158 15.93 9.66 13.80
C ARG A 158 14.84 9.76 12.73
N ALA A 159 14.99 10.69 11.78
CA ALA A 159 14.02 10.82 10.68
C ALA A 159 13.91 9.55 9.83
N ILE A 160 15.01 8.79 9.69
CA ILE A 160 14.96 7.47 9.02
C ILE A 160 14.23 6.44 9.87
N ALA A 161 14.43 6.42 11.19
CA ALA A 161 13.70 5.51 12.06
C ALA A 161 12.18 5.76 12.01
N ASP A 162 11.75 7.03 11.99
CA ASP A 162 10.36 7.42 11.82
C ASP A 162 9.80 6.97 10.44
N LEU A 163 10.62 7.10 9.39
CA LEU A 163 10.27 6.62 8.06
C LEU A 163 10.15 5.08 8.03
N GLU A 164 11.07 4.35 8.67
CA GLU A 164 11.00 2.88 8.79
C GLU A 164 9.70 2.46 9.49
N SER A 165 9.30 3.14 10.56
CA SER A 165 8.03 2.91 11.26
C SER A 165 6.83 3.15 10.35
N THR A 166 6.83 4.25 9.59
CA THR A 166 5.76 4.57 8.63
C THR A 166 5.66 3.52 7.52
N ILE A 167 6.80 3.06 6.98
CA ILE A 167 6.85 1.97 6.00
C ILE A 167 6.26 0.69 6.57
N GLN A 168 6.59 0.33 7.80
CA GLN A 168 6.08 -0.87 8.47
C GLN A 168 4.56 -0.80 8.66
N ASN A 169 4.02 0.33 9.11
CA ASN A 169 2.58 0.54 9.24
C ASN A 169 1.88 0.43 7.87
N SER A 170 2.46 1.01 6.83
CA SER A 170 1.92 0.92 5.47
C SER A 170 1.98 -0.51 4.91
N GLN A 171 3.00 -1.31 5.26
CA GLN A 171 3.08 -2.73 4.91
C GLN A 171 1.96 -3.53 5.57
N THR A 172 1.68 -3.27 6.85
CA THR A 172 0.57 -3.90 7.56
C THR A 172 -0.77 -3.53 6.92
N GLY A 173 -0.98 -2.25 6.61
CA GLY A 173 -2.19 -1.80 5.90
C GLY A 173 -2.35 -2.46 4.53
N LEU A 174 -1.27 -2.61 3.76
CA LEU A 174 -1.31 -3.32 2.48
C LEU A 174 -1.63 -4.81 2.64
N GLN A 175 -1.17 -5.45 3.71
CA GLN A 175 -1.53 -6.85 4.00
C GLN A 175 -3.02 -6.99 4.26
N THR A 176 -3.61 -6.12 5.09
CA THR A 176 -5.05 -6.08 5.34
C THR A 176 -5.83 -5.85 4.05
N TYR A 177 -5.44 -4.87 3.26
CA TYR A 177 -6.06 -4.57 1.97
C TYR A 177 -6.02 -5.77 1.00
N ASN A 178 -4.90 -6.49 0.93
CA ASN A 178 -4.81 -7.72 0.12
C ASN A 178 -5.71 -8.84 0.63
N GLN A 179 -5.91 -8.98 1.94
CA GLN A 179 -6.84 -9.95 2.52
C GLN A 179 -8.29 -9.60 2.14
N GLU A 180 -8.68 -8.34 2.25
CA GLU A 180 -10.01 -7.86 1.81
C GLU A 180 -10.24 -8.09 0.32
N LEU A 181 -9.24 -7.82 -0.53
CA LEU A 181 -9.31 -8.12 -1.97
C LEU A 181 -9.50 -9.61 -2.25
N GLN A 182 -8.85 -10.46 -1.48
CA GLN A 182 -8.99 -11.91 -1.62
C GLN A 182 -10.38 -12.38 -1.19
N GLN A 183 -10.92 -11.81 -0.13
CA GLN A 183 -12.31 -12.07 0.30
C GLN A 183 -13.30 -11.63 -0.77
N LYS A 184 -13.19 -10.39 -1.28
CA LYS A 184 -14.01 -9.86 -2.39
C LYS A 184 -13.95 -10.77 -3.63
N ALA A 185 -12.75 -11.26 -3.97
CA ALA A 185 -12.58 -12.17 -5.11
C ALA A 185 -13.32 -13.50 -4.89
N THR A 186 -13.28 -14.05 -3.68
CA THR A 186 -13.96 -15.29 -3.31
C THR A 186 -15.48 -15.12 -3.33
N GLU A 187 -15.99 -14.04 -2.76
CA GLU A 187 -17.40 -13.68 -2.78
C GLU A 187 -17.91 -13.51 -4.21
N LEU A 188 -17.17 -12.79 -5.05
CA LEU A 188 -17.51 -12.59 -6.46
C LEU A 188 -17.53 -13.91 -7.24
N ALA A 189 -16.61 -14.83 -6.96
CA ALA A 189 -16.59 -16.16 -7.56
C ALA A 189 -17.81 -16.99 -7.16
N THR A 190 -18.24 -16.89 -5.90
CA THR A 190 -19.45 -17.55 -5.39
C THR A 190 -20.72 -16.98 -6.05
N ILE A 191 -20.82 -15.66 -6.16
CA ILE A 191 -21.92 -14.98 -6.85
C ILE A 191 -21.98 -15.42 -8.32
N GLU A 192 -20.83 -15.47 -8.99
CA GLU A 192 -20.75 -15.92 -10.40
C GLU A 192 -21.17 -17.39 -10.57
N ALA A 193 -20.78 -18.27 -9.66
CA ALA A 193 -21.20 -19.68 -9.69
C ALA A 193 -22.72 -19.81 -9.54
N THR A 194 -23.30 -19.11 -8.56
CA THR A 194 -24.75 -19.06 -8.35
C THR A 194 -25.49 -18.46 -9.56
N TYR A 195 -24.93 -17.41 -10.16
CA TYR A 195 -25.47 -16.81 -11.39
C TYR A 195 -25.50 -17.83 -12.54
N LYS A 196 -24.42 -18.57 -12.77
CA LYS A 196 -24.32 -19.59 -13.83
C LYS A 196 -25.35 -20.72 -13.64
N GLU A 197 -25.52 -21.15 -12.40
CA GLU A 197 -26.54 -22.17 -12.05
C GLU A 197 -27.95 -21.66 -12.34
N ARG A 198 -28.30 -20.46 -11.87
CA ARG A 198 -29.60 -19.83 -12.13
C ARG A 198 -29.83 -19.61 -13.63
N LEU A 199 -28.81 -19.20 -14.38
CA LEU A 199 -28.92 -19.04 -15.83
C LEU A 199 -29.15 -20.35 -16.56
N ALA A 200 -28.50 -21.44 -16.13
CA ALA A 200 -28.74 -22.77 -16.69
C ALA A 200 -30.18 -23.23 -16.46
N THR A 201 -30.70 -23.03 -15.26
CA THR A 201 -32.09 -23.35 -14.90
C THR A 201 -33.07 -22.50 -15.71
N LEU A 202 -32.85 -21.18 -15.84
CA LEU A 202 -33.71 -20.33 -16.67
C LEU A 202 -33.76 -20.80 -18.14
N LYS A 203 -32.60 -21.15 -18.71
CA LYS A 203 -32.54 -21.68 -20.09
C LYS A 203 -33.31 -22.98 -20.25
N ALA A 204 -33.28 -23.88 -19.26
CA ALA A 204 -34.06 -25.10 -19.27
C ALA A 204 -35.56 -24.80 -19.26
N GLU A 205 -36.03 -23.90 -18.39
CA GLU A 205 -37.44 -23.49 -18.32
C GLU A 205 -37.89 -22.78 -19.60
N GLN A 206 -37.07 -21.92 -20.20
CA GLN A 206 -37.35 -21.30 -21.50
C GLN A 206 -37.47 -22.32 -22.63
N LYS A 207 -36.63 -23.38 -22.63
CA LYS A 207 -36.74 -24.49 -23.61
C LYS A 207 -38.06 -25.24 -23.44
N THR A 208 -38.43 -25.56 -22.21
CA THR A 208 -39.73 -26.20 -21.91
C THR A 208 -40.90 -25.34 -22.36
N ALA A 209 -40.89 -24.04 -22.07
CA ALA A 209 -41.93 -23.10 -22.50
C ALA A 209 -42.10 -23.01 -24.04
N LYS A 210 -41.00 -23.22 -24.80
CA LYS A 210 -41.01 -23.25 -26.27
C LYS A 210 -41.58 -24.56 -26.81
N SER A 211 -41.38 -25.70 -26.13
CA SER A 211 -41.88 -26.99 -26.58
C SER A 211 -43.38 -27.18 -26.37
N MET A 212 -44.03 -26.18 -25.77
CA MET A 212 -45.50 -26.18 -25.53
C MET A 212 -46.29 -25.43 -26.61
N GLN A 213 -45.66 -25.10 -27.71
CA GLN A 213 -46.33 -24.62 -28.91
C GLN A 213 -46.81 -25.78 -29.76
#